data_1d7b30f42225db5f78fb318a836a26bb
#
_entry.id   1d7b30f42225db5f78fb318a836a26bb
#
_cell.length_a   1.000
_cell.length_b   1.000
_cell.length_c   1.000
_cell.angle_alpha   90.00
_cell.angle_beta   90.00
_cell.angle_gamma   90.00
#
_symmetry.space_group_name_H-M   'P 1'
#
loop_
_entity.id
_entity.type
_entity.pdbx_description
1 polymer ?
#
loop_
_entity_poly.entity_id
_entity_poly.type
_entity_poly.pdbx_seq_one_letter_code
_entity_poly.pdbx_strand_id
1 'polypeptide(L)'
;MTALLRPNRLPAALANGGTAYGLMAFEFFTPGLMAVLAAAGADFVILDMEHSGIGIETIRQQIAAARGLDIVPMVRVPGCHYHLIAPVLDAGAMGIMVPMVETAEQAAQIAAWCRYRPAGVRGLAFGMAHDDFTEGDAVRKMAEENARTLVIPLIETATGISNADAIMAVKGVDVGWLGHFDLTNTMGITAQFDHPDFHAAVDAMVAACRRHGKPAGILGGSLAMVETFRARGFRCLCYKTDIALLHDALRDGLTQLRADSS
;
A
#
# COMPACT_ATOMS: atom_id res chain seq x y z
N MET A 1 -2.61 26.79 11.14
CA MET A 1 -3.40 26.99 9.91
C MET A 1 -4.12 25.68 9.61
N THR A 2 -5.41 25.74 9.28
CA THR A 2 -6.17 24.55 8.87
C THR A 2 -5.62 24.01 7.55
N ALA A 3 -5.48 22.69 7.38
CA ALA A 3 -5.06 22.07 6.14
C ALA A 3 -6.03 22.44 5.00
N LEU A 4 -5.50 22.66 3.79
CA LEU A 4 -6.31 22.90 2.59
C LEU A 4 -6.83 21.57 2.03
N LEU A 5 -6.02 20.52 2.16
CA LEU A 5 -6.30 19.20 1.60
C LEU A 5 -6.65 18.21 2.71
N ARG A 6 -7.43 17.19 2.37
CA ARG A 6 -7.72 16.07 3.27
C ARG A 6 -6.41 15.42 3.75
N PRO A 7 -6.16 15.32 5.06
CA PRO A 7 -4.92 14.75 5.58
C PRO A 7 -4.88 13.22 5.34
N ASN A 8 -3.67 12.70 5.09
CA ASN A 8 -3.39 11.29 5.21
C ASN A 8 -2.99 10.98 6.66
N ARG A 9 -3.75 10.15 7.35
CA ARG A 9 -3.50 9.81 8.76
C ARG A 9 -2.44 8.72 8.96
N LEU A 10 -2.12 7.95 7.91
CA LEU A 10 -1.18 6.83 8.02
C LEU A 10 0.23 7.25 8.46
N PRO A 11 0.83 8.34 7.95
CA PRO A 11 2.13 8.78 8.45
C PRO A 11 2.16 8.99 9.96
N ALA A 12 1.10 9.58 10.52
CA ALA A 12 0.99 9.80 11.96
C ALA A 12 0.73 8.49 12.73
N ALA A 13 -0.11 7.60 12.19
CA ALA A 13 -0.39 6.30 12.79
C ALA A 13 0.85 5.38 12.82
N LEU A 14 1.69 5.45 11.78
CA LEU A 14 2.91 4.65 11.65
C LEU A 14 4.12 5.28 12.37
N ALA A 15 4.03 6.54 12.74
CA ALA A 15 5.07 7.20 13.52
C ALA A 15 5.24 6.53 14.89
N ASN A 16 6.46 6.60 15.44
CA ASN A 16 6.79 6.09 16.78
C ASN A 16 6.48 4.59 16.99
N GLY A 17 6.53 3.80 15.90
CA GLY A 17 6.28 2.36 15.94
C GLY A 17 4.81 1.95 16.03
N GLY A 18 3.89 2.86 15.74
CA GLY A 18 2.46 2.54 15.58
C GLY A 18 2.23 1.53 14.44
N THR A 19 1.07 0.89 14.45
CA THR A 19 0.68 -0.11 13.44
C THR A 19 -0.61 0.32 12.76
N ALA A 20 -0.66 0.17 11.44
CA ALA A 20 -1.85 0.38 10.64
C ALA A 20 -2.30 -0.95 10.00
N TYR A 21 -3.60 -1.17 9.97
CA TYR A 21 -4.22 -2.38 9.42
C TYR A 21 -5.12 -2.04 8.24
N GLY A 22 -5.04 -2.85 7.20
CA GLY A 22 -5.82 -2.66 5.99
C GLY A 22 -6.12 -3.94 5.25
N LEU A 23 -6.57 -3.78 4.02
CA LEU A 23 -6.94 -4.84 3.12
C LEU A 23 -6.31 -4.58 1.74
N MET A 24 -6.01 -5.64 0.97
CA MET A 24 -5.82 -5.52 -0.47
C MET A 24 -7.09 -5.97 -1.21
N ALA A 25 -7.64 -5.08 -2.06
CA ALA A 25 -8.82 -5.35 -2.88
C ALA A 25 -8.38 -5.74 -4.29
N PHE A 26 -8.83 -6.93 -4.73
CA PHE A 26 -8.49 -7.53 -6.02
C PHE A 26 -9.71 -7.73 -6.94
N GLU A 27 -10.93 -7.83 -6.40
CA GLU A 27 -12.11 -8.24 -7.17
C GLU A 27 -13.34 -7.36 -6.94
N PHE A 28 -13.68 -7.01 -5.69
CA PHE A 28 -14.98 -6.42 -5.37
C PHE A 28 -14.92 -4.89 -5.31
N PHE A 29 -14.84 -4.25 -6.48
CA PHE A 29 -14.77 -2.79 -6.59
C PHE A 29 -16.16 -2.14 -6.69
N THR A 30 -17.05 -2.43 -5.76
CA THR A 30 -18.37 -1.78 -5.69
C THR A 30 -18.29 -0.41 -5.02
N PRO A 31 -19.23 0.52 -5.27
CA PRO A 31 -19.25 1.81 -4.59
C PRO A 31 -19.33 1.73 -3.06
N GLY A 32 -19.88 0.62 -2.52
CA GLY A 32 -19.99 0.38 -1.08
C GLY A 32 -18.72 -0.12 -0.40
N LEU A 33 -17.72 -0.59 -1.16
CA LEU A 33 -16.52 -1.21 -0.59
C LEU A 33 -15.84 -0.31 0.45
N MET A 34 -15.60 0.96 0.12
CA MET A 34 -14.93 1.90 1.01
C MET A 34 -15.67 2.10 2.33
N ALA A 35 -16.99 2.19 2.27
CA ALA A 35 -17.83 2.36 3.45
C ALA A 35 -17.81 1.12 4.35
N VAL A 36 -17.86 -0.07 3.76
CA VAL A 36 -17.78 -1.34 4.51
C VAL A 36 -16.42 -1.48 5.20
N LEU A 37 -15.32 -1.19 4.49
CA LEU A 37 -13.97 -1.27 5.06
C LEU A 37 -13.75 -0.24 6.17
N ALA A 38 -14.19 1.00 5.98
CA ALA A 38 -14.13 2.04 7.00
C ALA A 38 -14.95 1.68 8.25
N ALA A 39 -16.18 1.17 8.05
CA ALA A 39 -17.03 0.71 9.15
C ALA A 39 -16.45 -0.49 9.90
N ALA A 40 -15.69 -1.34 9.22
CA ALA A 40 -14.93 -2.44 9.83
C ALA A 40 -13.68 -1.98 10.59
N GLY A 41 -13.30 -0.70 10.51
CA GLY A 41 -12.14 -0.13 11.20
C GLY A 41 -10.82 -0.29 10.45
N ALA A 42 -10.85 -0.51 9.13
CA ALA A 42 -9.64 -0.53 8.34
C ALA A 42 -9.00 0.88 8.25
N ASP A 43 -7.71 0.98 8.52
CA ASP A 43 -6.97 2.25 8.41
C ASP A 43 -6.74 2.63 6.94
N PHE A 44 -6.54 1.64 6.09
CA PHE A 44 -6.27 1.83 4.67
C PHE A 44 -6.80 0.66 3.83
N VAL A 45 -6.88 0.90 2.52
CA VAL A 45 -7.06 -0.13 1.51
C VAL A 45 -6.03 0.06 0.41
N ILE A 46 -5.50 -1.04 -0.11
CA ILE A 46 -4.69 -1.05 -1.33
C ILE A 46 -5.58 -1.59 -2.46
N LEU A 47 -5.93 -0.73 -3.40
CA LEU A 47 -6.66 -1.09 -4.61
C LEU A 47 -5.63 -1.62 -5.63
N ASP A 48 -5.81 -2.84 -6.07
CA ASP A 48 -4.86 -3.47 -6.96
C ASP A 48 -5.19 -3.27 -8.43
N MET A 49 -4.26 -2.73 -9.21
CA MET A 49 -4.35 -2.65 -10.68
C MET A 49 -3.42 -3.65 -11.39
N GLU A 50 -2.57 -4.36 -10.65
CA GLU A 50 -1.61 -5.29 -11.23
C GLU A 50 -2.26 -6.62 -11.61
N HIS A 51 -3.02 -7.22 -10.69
CA HIS A 51 -3.59 -8.56 -10.86
C HIS A 51 -5.12 -8.58 -10.98
N SER A 52 -5.79 -7.44 -10.83
CA SER A 52 -7.25 -7.36 -10.87
C SER A 52 -7.82 -7.06 -12.26
N GLY A 53 -7.01 -6.47 -13.14
CA GLY A 53 -7.45 -6.02 -14.47
C GLY A 53 -8.32 -4.77 -14.47
N ILE A 54 -8.48 -4.06 -13.36
CA ILE A 54 -9.25 -2.81 -13.31
C ILE A 54 -8.49 -1.64 -13.91
N GLY A 55 -9.23 -0.71 -14.54
CA GLY A 55 -8.70 0.53 -15.08
C GLY A 55 -8.78 1.71 -14.12
N ILE A 56 -8.25 2.84 -14.58
CA ILE A 56 -8.22 4.09 -13.82
C ILE A 56 -9.63 4.61 -13.47
N GLU A 57 -10.63 4.30 -14.28
CA GLU A 57 -12.03 4.71 -14.04
C GLU A 57 -12.56 4.09 -12.76
N THR A 58 -12.32 2.78 -12.54
CA THR A 58 -12.70 2.08 -11.30
C THR A 58 -11.95 2.65 -10.11
N ILE A 59 -10.64 2.90 -10.24
CA ILE A 59 -9.83 3.54 -9.20
C ILE A 59 -10.40 4.90 -8.80
N ARG A 60 -10.75 5.75 -9.77
CA ARG A 60 -11.36 7.07 -9.49
C ARG A 60 -12.68 6.95 -8.73
N GLN A 61 -13.52 5.98 -9.08
CA GLN A 61 -14.78 5.72 -8.37
C GLN A 61 -14.54 5.30 -6.92
N GLN A 62 -13.61 4.37 -6.69
CA GLN A 62 -13.27 3.92 -5.35
C GLN A 62 -12.67 5.04 -4.48
N ILE A 63 -11.74 5.83 -5.01
CA ILE A 63 -11.16 6.98 -4.30
C ILE A 63 -12.24 8.03 -4.00
N ALA A 64 -13.14 8.29 -4.94
CA ALA A 64 -14.26 9.20 -4.71
C ALA A 64 -15.19 8.70 -3.59
N ALA A 65 -15.46 7.39 -3.54
CA ALA A 65 -16.27 6.77 -2.48
C ALA A 65 -15.58 6.82 -1.09
N ALA A 66 -14.26 6.92 -1.04
CA ALA A 66 -13.51 7.06 0.21
C ALA A 66 -13.56 8.48 0.81
N ARG A 67 -14.08 9.49 0.07
CA ARG A 67 -14.17 10.86 0.57
C ARG A 67 -15.12 10.95 1.76
N GLY A 68 -14.67 11.62 2.81
CA GLY A 68 -15.45 11.77 4.05
C GLY A 68 -15.47 10.52 4.93
N LEU A 69 -14.85 9.43 4.51
CA LEU A 69 -14.69 8.22 5.31
C LEU A 69 -13.32 8.19 5.99
N ASP A 70 -13.25 7.50 7.12
CA ASP A 70 -12.03 7.32 7.88
C ASP A 70 -11.22 6.11 7.36
N ILE A 71 -10.82 6.18 6.10
CA ILE A 71 -9.98 5.17 5.41
C ILE A 71 -9.06 5.86 4.41
N VAL A 72 -7.82 5.37 4.28
CA VAL A 72 -6.82 5.90 3.35
C VAL A 72 -6.77 5.04 2.09
N PRO A 73 -7.19 5.56 0.91
CA PRO A 73 -7.08 4.84 -0.34
C PRO A 73 -5.65 4.90 -0.88
N MET A 74 -5.03 3.74 -1.03
CA MET A 74 -3.75 3.52 -1.70
C MET A 74 -3.97 2.65 -2.93
N VAL A 75 -3.05 2.69 -3.88
CA VAL A 75 -3.16 1.93 -5.13
C VAL A 75 -1.85 1.23 -5.44
N ARG A 76 -1.93 -0.06 -5.79
CA ARG A 76 -0.84 -0.75 -6.46
C ARG A 76 -1.00 -0.57 -7.97
N VAL A 77 -0.05 0.15 -8.58
CA VAL A 77 0.00 0.33 -10.02
C VAL A 77 0.61 -0.90 -10.71
N PRO A 78 0.31 -1.16 -12.00
CA PRO A 78 0.78 -2.39 -12.66
C PRO A 78 2.24 -2.36 -13.11
N GLY A 79 2.99 -1.30 -12.80
CA GLY A 79 4.41 -1.22 -13.16
C GLY A 79 5.04 0.13 -12.88
N CYS A 80 6.36 0.19 -13.03
CA CYS A 80 7.18 1.34 -12.73
C CYS A 80 7.25 2.32 -13.92
N HIS A 81 6.15 3.07 -14.17
CA HIS A 81 6.08 4.07 -15.23
C HIS A 81 5.31 5.31 -14.80
N TYR A 82 5.79 6.50 -15.19
CA TYR A 82 5.15 7.79 -14.85
C TYR A 82 3.67 7.84 -15.24
N HIS A 83 3.34 7.38 -16.45
CA HIS A 83 1.96 7.40 -16.97
C HIS A 83 1.00 6.44 -16.26
N LEU A 84 1.50 5.51 -15.44
CA LEU A 84 0.69 4.66 -14.57
C LEU A 84 0.52 5.29 -13.18
N ILE A 85 1.49 6.07 -12.72
CA ILE A 85 1.52 6.69 -11.39
C ILE A 85 0.74 8.02 -11.36
N ALA A 86 1.04 8.92 -12.30
CA ALA A 86 0.47 10.27 -12.28
C ALA A 86 -1.07 10.31 -12.34
N PRO A 87 -1.76 9.57 -13.22
CA PRO A 87 -3.22 9.58 -13.26
C PRO A 87 -3.87 9.05 -11.98
N VAL A 88 -3.23 8.09 -11.31
CA VAL A 88 -3.71 7.52 -10.04
C VAL A 88 -3.60 8.53 -8.91
N LEU A 89 -2.49 9.28 -8.86
CA LEU A 89 -2.33 10.39 -7.91
C LEU A 89 -3.33 11.50 -8.21
N ASP A 90 -3.57 11.84 -9.47
CA ASP A 90 -4.54 12.86 -9.87
C ASP A 90 -6.00 12.44 -9.61
N ALA A 91 -6.26 11.15 -9.53
CA ALA A 91 -7.53 10.61 -9.02
C ALA A 91 -7.69 10.79 -7.49
N GLY A 92 -6.60 11.05 -6.76
CA GLY A 92 -6.60 11.34 -5.32
C GLY A 92 -6.12 10.18 -4.44
N ALA A 93 -5.37 9.21 -5.00
CA ALA A 93 -4.70 8.19 -4.20
C ALA A 93 -3.72 8.83 -3.21
N MET A 94 -3.73 8.36 -1.98
CA MET A 94 -2.87 8.87 -0.91
C MET A 94 -1.62 8.00 -0.67
N GLY A 95 -1.46 6.94 -1.45
CA GLY A 95 -0.28 6.08 -1.47
C GLY A 95 -0.19 5.35 -2.80
N ILE A 96 1.04 5.20 -3.28
CA ILE A 96 1.36 4.45 -4.51
C ILE A 96 2.29 3.31 -4.15
N MET A 97 1.83 2.09 -4.41
CA MET A 97 2.65 0.90 -4.36
C MET A 97 3.10 0.55 -5.79
N VAL A 98 4.40 0.37 -5.97
CA VAL A 98 4.99 0.00 -7.27
C VAL A 98 5.64 -1.37 -7.16
N PRO A 99 5.23 -2.34 -7.99
CA PRO A 99 5.79 -3.70 -7.95
C PRO A 99 7.21 -3.79 -8.51
N MET A 100 7.89 -4.90 -8.20
CA MET A 100 9.18 -5.29 -8.78
C MET A 100 10.30 -4.26 -8.62
N VAL A 101 10.35 -3.56 -7.49
CA VAL A 101 11.41 -2.58 -7.22
C VAL A 101 12.66 -3.31 -6.73
N GLU A 102 13.74 -3.19 -7.49
CA GLU A 102 14.99 -3.91 -7.24
C GLU A 102 16.17 -2.99 -6.92
N THR A 103 16.11 -1.70 -7.27
CA THR A 103 17.25 -0.80 -7.09
C THR A 103 16.87 0.54 -6.46
N ALA A 104 17.87 1.19 -5.85
CA ALA A 104 17.71 2.53 -5.30
C ALA A 104 17.37 3.58 -6.37
N GLU A 105 17.87 3.42 -7.59
CA GLU A 105 17.59 4.30 -8.73
C GLU A 105 16.14 4.23 -9.14
N GLN A 106 15.55 3.01 -9.21
CA GLN A 106 14.11 2.83 -9.45
C GLN A 106 13.29 3.50 -8.34
N ALA A 107 13.64 3.25 -7.08
CA ALA A 107 12.96 3.86 -5.94
C ALA A 107 13.04 5.40 -5.96
N ALA A 108 14.19 5.96 -6.30
CA ALA A 108 14.39 7.41 -6.43
C ALA A 108 13.55 8.00 -7.58
N GLN A 109 13.47 7.29 -8.70
CA GLN A 109 12.65 7.71 -9.83
C GLN A 109 11.15 7.69 -9.48
N ILE A 110 10.68 6.64 -8.80
CA ILE A 110 9.29 6.55 -8.32
C ILE A 110 8.99 7.69 -7.35
N ALA A 111 9.86 7.93 -6.37
CA ALA A 111 9.72 9.02 -5.42
C ALA A 111 9.64 10.39 -6.12
N ALA A 112 10.47 10.62 -7.14
CA ALA A 112 10.45 11.85 -7.92
C ALA A 112 9.14 12.02 -8.70
N TRP A 113 8.58 10.97 -9.27
CA TRP A 113 7.30 11.00 -9.98
C TRP A 113 6.09 11.25 -9.08
N CYS A 114 6.19 10.87 -7.81
CA CYS A 114 5.12 11.06 -6.82
C CYS A 114 5.14 12.45 -6.16
N ARG A 115 6.15 13.27 -6.40
CA ARG A 115 6.34 14.55 -5.70
C ARG A 115 6.38 15.72 -6.68
N TYR A 116 5.79 16.84 -6.26
CA TYR A 116 5.95 18.13 -6.93
C TYR A 116 7.32 18.75 -6.63
N ARG A 117 7.76 19.67 -7.48
CA ARG A 117 9.00 20.45 -7.26
C ARG A 117 8.95 21.18 -5.91
N PRO A 118 10.07 21.37 -5.24
CA PRO A 118 11.43 20.94 -5.64
C PRO A 118 11.75 19.46 -5.28
N ALA A 119 10.85 18.74 -4.60
CA ALA A 119 11.08 17.39 -4.11
C ALA A 119 11.03 16.31 -5.22
N GLY A 120 10.39 16.61 -6.35
CA GLY A 120 10.24 15.68 -7.47
C GLY A 120 9.92 16.40 -8.78
N VAL A 121 9.30 15.66 -9.71
CA VAL A 121 9.00 16.12 -11.07
C VAL A 121 7.55 15.87 -11.51
N ARG A 122 6.63 15.57 -10.57
CA ARG A 122 5.20 15.38 -10.88
C ARG A 122 4.65 16.61 -11.62
N GLY A 123 3.87 16.36 -12.67
CA GLY A 123 3.17 17.42 -13.43
C GLY A 123 2.11 18.13 -12.58
N LEU A 124 1.90 19.42 -12.84
CA LEU A 124 0.98 20.26 -12.10
C LEU A 124 -0.40 20.30 -12.76
N ALA A 125 -1.43 19.98 -11.99
CA ALA A 125 -2.83 20.26 -12.28
C ALA A 125 -3.57 20.43 -10.96
N PHE A 126 -4.46 21.42 -10.85
CA PHE A 126 -5.23 21.70 -9.64
C PHE A 126 -6.72 21.90 -9.96
N GLY A 127 -7.56 21.92 -8.92
CA GLY A 127 -9.02 21.94 -9.08
C GLY A 127 -9.55 20.58 -9.55
N MET A 128 -8.88 19.51 -9.16
CA MET A 128 -9.15 18.13 -9.57
C MET A 128 -9.47 17.23 -8.36
N ALA A 129 -9.59 15.95 -8.62
CA ALA A 129 -9.96 14.97 -7.59
C ALA A 129 -8.93 14.87 -6.44
N HIS A 130 -7.63 15.01 -6.74
CA HIS A 130 -6.59 14.92 -5.72
C HIS A 130 -6.62 16.09 -4.73
N ASP A 131 -7.05 17.28 -5.12
CA ASP A 131 -7.15 18.42 -4.23
C ASP A 131 -8.59 18.71 -3.75
N ASP A 132 -9.48 17.71 -3.87
CA ASP A 132 -10.90 17.73 -3.50
C ASP A 132 -11.66 18.91 -4.17
N PHE A 133 -11.19 19.32 -5.35
CA PHE A 133 -11.73 20.48 -6.13
C PHE A 133 -11.70 21.80 -5.36
N THR A 134 -10.84 21.93 -4.34
CA THR A 134 -10.76 23.11 -3.53
C THR A 134 -10.01 24.24 -4.22
N GLU A 135 -10.38 25.47 -3.94
CA GLU A 135 -9.57 26.64 -4.26
C GLU A 135 -8.41 26.80 -3.25
N GLY A 136 -7.41 27.58 -3.58
CA GLY A 136 -6.34 27.90 -2.63
C GLY A 136 -4.97 28.09 -3.30
N ASP A 137 -3.99 28.41 -2.49
CA ASP A 137 -2.62 28.66 -2.92
C ASP A 137 -1.96 27.37 -3.47
N ALA A 138 -1.47 27.45 -4.71
CA ALA A 138 -0.89 26.29 -5.41
C ALA A 138 0.38 25.77 -4.72
N VAL A 139 1.24 26.64 -4.20
CA VAL A 139 2.49 26.25 -3.55
C VAL A 139 2.19 25.49 -2.24
N ARG A 140 1.20 25.95 -1.50
CA ARG A 140 0.73 25.30 -0.30
C ARG A 140 0.11 23.93 -0.62
N LYS A 141 -0.73 23.83 -1.66
CA LYS A 141 -1.28 22.54 -2.12
C LYS A 141 -0.18 21.56 -2.50
N MET A 142 0.84 22.00 -3.24
CA MET A 142 2.01 21.17 -3.57
C MET A 142 2.71 20.63 -2.32
N ALA A 143 2.92 21.48 -1.32
CA ALA A 143 3.56 21.08 -0.07
C ALA A 143 2.71 20.05 0.70
N GLU A 144 1.41 20.28 0.81
CA GLU A 144 0.47 19.36 1.48
C GLU A 144 0.36 18.02 0.72
N GLU A 145 0.29 18.03 -0.62
CA GLU A 145 0.32 16.82 -1.46
C GLU A 145 1.62 16.03 -1.27
N ASN A 146 2.76 16.70 -1.31
CA ASN A 146 4.04 16.07 -1.09
C ASN A 146 4.14 15.43 0.30
N ALA A 147 3.53 16.04 1.32
CA ALA A 147 3.55 15.52 2.68
C ALA A 147 2.60 14.33 2.90
N ARG A 148 1.46 14.28 2.19
CA ARG A 148 0.44 13.26 2.42
C ARG A 148 0.57 12.01 1.54
N THR A 149 1.27 12.10 0.42
CA THR A 149 1.42 10.96 -0.50
C THR A 149 2.46 9.98 0.04
N LEU A 150 2.12 8.71 0.18
CA LEU A 150 3.05 7.64 0.55
C LEU A 150 3.62 6.98 -0.71
N VAL A 151 4.93 6.76 -0.72
CA VAL A 151 5.64 6.02 -1.77
C VAL A 151 6.08 4.67 -1.21
N ILE A 152 5.61 3.61 -1.84
CA ILE A 152 5.68 2.24 -1.32
C ILE A 152 6.32 1.34 -2.38
N PRO A 153 7.67 1.20 -2.41
CA PRO A 153 8.30 0.17 -3.23
C PRO A 153 7.89 -1.21 -2.71
N LEU A 154 7.39 -2.06 -3.60
CA LEU A 154 7.14 -3.46 -3.34
C LEU A 154 8.40 -4.25 -3.73
N ILE A 155 9.07 -4.79 -2.72
CA ILE A 155 10.32 -5.54 -2.80
C ILE A 155 9.97 -7.02 -2.74
N GLU A 156 10.12 -7.70 -3.87
CA GLU A 156 9.57 -9.05 -4.06
C GLU A 156 10.45 -9.94 -4.93
N THR A 157 11.74 -9.59 -5.02
CA THR A 157 12.76 -10.42 -5.68
C THR A 157 13.97 -10.60 -4.79
N ALA A 158 14.74 -11.65 -5.04
CA ALA A 158 16.00 -11.89 -4.35
C ALA A 158 16.98 -10.70 -4.54
N THR A 159 17.01 -10.10 -5.73
CA THR A 159 17.78 -8.88 -6.04
C THR A 159 17.29 -7.71 -5.21
N GLY A 160 15.98 -7.48 -5.16
CA GLY A 160 15.37 -6.40 -4.39
C GLY A 160 15.68 -6.51 -2.89
N ILE A 161 15.62 -7.71 -2.33
CA ILE A 161 16.00 -7.95 -0.92
C ILE A 161 17.49 -7.67 -0.68
N SER A 162 18.36 -8.08 -1.58
CA SER A 162 19.80 -7.78 -1.48
C SER A 162 20.07 -6.27 -1.48
N ASN A 163 19.23 -5.49 -2.15
CA ASN A 163 19.32 -4.04 -2.27
C ASN A 163 18.38 -3.29 -1.30
N ALA A 164 17.66 -3.99 -0.41
CA ALA A 164 16.62 -3.39 0.44
C ALA A 164 17.14 -2.19 1.25
N ASP A 165 18.36 -2.26 1.76
CA ASP A 165 18.96 -1.15 2.51
C ASP A 165 19.14 0.11 1.65
N ALA A 166 19.67 -0.04 0.44
CA ALA A 166 19.86 1.06 -0.49
C ALA A 166 18.51 1.64 -0.97
N ILE A 167 17.51 0.80 -1.22
CA ILE A 167 16.15 1.21 -1.57
C ILE A 167 15.52 2.01 -0.43
N MET A 168 15.62 1.52 0.79
CA MET A 168 15.05 2.18 1.96
C MET A 168 15.79 3.45 2.37
N ALA A 169 17.07 3.62 1.98
CA ALA A 169 17.82 4.86 2.16
C ALA A 169 17.30 6.02 1.29
N VAL A 170 16.59 5.74 0.21
CA VAL A 170 16.12 6.75 -0.74
C VAL A 170 15.18 7.73 -0.05
N LYS A 171 15.49 9.02 -0.15
CA LYS A 171 14.62 10.10 0.32
C LYS A 171 13.31 10.13 -0.48
N GLY A 172 12.18 10.14 0.23
CA GLY A 172 10.85 10.15 -0.39
C GLY A 172 10.22 8.77 -0.56
N VAL A 173 10.92 7.68 -0.23
CA VAL A 173 10.33 6.37 0.08
C VAL A 173 9.80 6.41 1.50
N ASP A 174 8.56 5.97 1.70
CA ASP A 174 7.85 6.10 2.99
C ASP A 174 7.62 4.75 3.69
N VAL A 175 7.29 3.69 2.94
CA VAL A 175 7.02 2.35 3.45
C VAL A 175 7.74 1.33 2.57
N GLY A 176 8.48 0.40 3.14
CA GLY A 176 9.01 -0.73 2.37
C GLY A 176 8.03 -1.91 2.42
N TRP A 177 7.51 -2.37 1.30
CA TRP A 177 6.56 -3.49 1.26
C TRP A 177 7.21 -4.77 0.79
N LEU A 178 6.96 -5.88 1.48
CA LEU A 178 7.46 -7.22 1.12
C LEU A 178 6.39 -8.01 0.35
N GLY A 179 6.71 -8.41 -0.88
CA GLY A 179 5.88 -9.31 -1.68
C GLY A 179 6.34 -10.77 -1.52
N HIS A 180 5.75 -11.49 -0.56
CA HIS A 180 6.27 -12.79 -0.11
C HIS A 180 6.12 -13.92 -1.13
N PHE A 181 5.08 -13.91 -2.00
CA PHE A 181 4.90 -14.95 -3.02
C PHE A 181 5.96 -14.85 -4.12
N ASP A 182 6.09 -13.68 -4.73
CA ASP A 182 7.06 -13.47 -5.80
C ASP A 182 8.49 -13.54 -5.28
N LEU A 183 8.74 -13.09 -4.05
CA LEU A 183 10.03 -13.26 -3.41
C LEU A 183 10.41 -14.73 -3.31
N THR A 184 9.55 -15.58 -2.76
CA THR A 184 9.85 -17.02 -2.63
C THR A 184 10.00 -17.69 -4.00
N ASN A 185 9.24 -17.22 -5.01
CA ASN A 185 9.37 -17.70 -6.38
C ASN A 185 10.74 -17.36 -6.99
N THR A 186 11.20 -16.11 -6.85
CA THR A 186 12.51 -15.68 -7.36
C THR A 186 13.69 -16.30 -6.61
N MET A 187 13.47 -16.72 -5.37
CA MET A 187 14.45 -17.48 -4.56
C MET A 187 14.47 -18.98 -4.89
N GLY A 188 13.58 -19.49 -5.76
CA GLY A 188 13.48 -20.91 -6.07
C GLY A 188 12.84 -21.77 -4.98
N ILE A 189 12.16 -21.15 -4.02
CA ILE A 189 11.47 -21.81 -2.89
C ILE A 189 9.98 -21.43 -2.86
N THR A 190 9.32 -21.43 -4.00
CA THR A 190 7.95 -20.93 -4.19
C THR A 190 7.00 -21.40 -3.09
N ALA A 191 6.36 -20.41 -2.41
CA ALA A 191 5.39 -20.60 -1.34
C ALA A 191 5.90 -21.39 -0.10
N GLN A 192 7.22 -21.54 0.06
CA GLN A 192 7.83 -22.18 1.24
C GLN A 192 8.12 -21.12 2.32
N PHE A 193 7.05 -20.62 2.98
CA PHE A 193 7.16 -19.53 3.94
C PHE A 193 7.85 -19.90 5.27
N ASP A 194 8.07 -21.20 5.51
CA ASP A 194 8.85 -21.70 6.67
C ASP A 194 10.33 -21.92 6.32
N HIS A 195 10.74 -21.67 5.05
CA HIS A 195 12.12 -21.87 4.63
C HIS A 195 13.07 -20.88 5.34
N PRO A 196 14.27 -21.33 5.82
CA PRO A 196 15.22 -20.45 6.50
C PRO A 196 15.61 -19.21 5.69
N ASP A 197 15.80 -19.36 4.37
CA ASP A 197 16.18 -18.24 3.50
C ASP A 197 15.06 -17.20 3.37
N PHE A 198 13.79 -17.64 3.36
CA PHE A 198 12.66 -16.70 3.42
C PHE A 198 12.65 -15.92 4.75
N HIS A 199 12.89 -16.61 5.86
CA HIS A 199 13.00 -15.94 7.15
C HIS A 199 14.15 -14.94 7.20
N ALA A 200 15.31 -15.27 6.64
CA ALA A 200 16.44 -14.34 6.52
C ALA A 200 16.10 -13.11 5.66
N ALA A 201 15.37 -13.29 4.55
CA ALA A 201 14.91 -12.19 3.69
C ALA A 201 13.92 -11.27 4.43
N VAL A 202 12.98 -11.83 5.20
CA VAL A 202 12.05 -11.07 6.05
C VAL A 202 12.81 -10.23 7.07
N ASP A 203 13.80 -10.81 7.74
CA ASP A 203 14.62 -10.10 8.75
C ASP A 203 15.48 -9.00 8.10
N ALA A 204 16.04 -9.25 6.91
CA ALA A 204 16.79 -8.25 6.14
C ALA A 204 15.91 -7.05 5.77
N MET A 205 14.68 -7.30 5.31
CA MET A 205 13.71 -6.26 4.99
C MET A 205 13.36 -5.39 6.19
N VAL A 206 13.02 -6.01 7.33
CA VAL A 206 12.69 -5.29 8.56
C VAL A 206 13.89 -4.49 9.08
N ALA A 207 15.10 -5.08 9.02
CA ALA A 207 16.32 -4.41 9.44
C ALA A 207 16.62 -3.17 8.57
N ALA A 208 16.45 -3.27 7.24
CA ALA A 208 16.60 -2.14 6.31
C ALA A 208 15.59 -1.02 6.64
N CYS A 209 14.32 -1.35 6.76
CA CYS A 209 13.28 -0.38 7.11
C CYS A 209 13.60 0.32 8.44
N ARG A 210 13.94 -0.44 9.48
CA ARG A 210 14.27 0.09 10.81
C ARG A 210 15.48 1.01 10.79
N ARG A 211 16.54 0.68 10.03
CA ARG A 211 17.76 1.49 9.92
C ARG A 211 17.47 2.88 9.37
N HIS A 212 16.52 2.98 8.47
CA HIS A 212 16.13 4.24 7.83
C HIS A 212 14.87 4.88 8.46
N GLY A 213 14.41 4.37 9.62
CA GLY A 213 13.26 4.93 10.34
C GLY A 213 11.93 4.82 9.59
N LYS A 214 11.79 3.82 8.71
CA LYS A 214 10.60 3.61 7.87
C LYS A 214 9.87 2.33 8.28
N PRO A 215 8.52 2.29 8.21
CA PRO A 215 7.77 1.08 8.49
C PRO A 215 7.94 0.04 7.37
N ALA A 216 7.96 -1.23 7.76
CA ALA A 216 7.81 -2.36 6.85
C ALA A 216 6.33 -2.72 6.70
N GLY A 217 5.91 -3.09 5.49
CA GLY A 217 4.56 -3.52 5.15
C GLY A 217 4.51 -4.91 4.53
N ILE A 218 3.40 -5.63 4.74
CA ILE A 218 3.16 -6.96 4.17
C ILE A 218 1.67 -7.32 4.19
N LEU A 219 1.26 -8.23 3.30
CA LEU A 219 -0.03 -8.90 3.33
C LEU A 219 0.10 -10.26 4.06
N GLY A 220 -0.76 -10.51 5.04
CA GLY A 220 -0.90 -11.81 5.70
C GLY A 220 -2.21 -12.50 5.33
N GLY A 221 -2.11 -13.77 4.93
CA GLY A 221 -3.26 -14.61 4.53
C GLY A 221 -4.08 -15.17 5.70
N SER A 222 -3.59 -15.04 6.93
CA SER A 222 -4.29 -15.48 8.13
C SER A 222 -3.98 -14.55 9.31
N LEU A 223 -4.80 -14.61 10.35
CA LEU A 223 -4.56 -13.84 11.57
C LEU A 223 -3.20 -14.21 12.20
N ALA A 224 -2.89 -15.49 12.29
CA ALA A 224 -1.61 -15.97 12.83
C ALA A 224 -0.41 -15.44 12.04
N MET A 225 -0.52 -15.40 10.72
CA MET A 225 0.53 -14.85 9.85
C MET A 225 0.72 -13.35 10.06
N VAL A 226 -0.37 -12.57 10.15
CA VAL A 226 -0.31 -11.13 10.46
C VAL A 226 0.33 -10.87 11.83
N GLU A 227 -0.05 -11.64 12.85
CA GLU A 227 0.55 -11.52 14.19
C GLU A 227 2.04 -11.86 14.19
N THR A 228 2.43 -12.90 13.47
CA THR A 228 3.84 -13.28 13.30
C THR A 228 4.64 -12.14 12.65
N PHE A 229 4.15 -11.56 11.56
CA PHE A 229 4.83 -10.44 10.92
C PHE A 229 4.85 -9.18 11.79
N ARG A 230 3.75 -8.88 12.50
CA ARG A 230 3.72 -7.79 13.47
C ARG A 230 4.79 -7.96 14.57
N ALA A 231 4.90 -9.17 15.12
CA ALA A 231 5.93 -9.50 16.13
C ALA A 231 7.35 -9.35 15.58
N ARG A 232 7.57 -9.64 14.29
CA ARG A 232 8.87 -9.45 13.60
C ARG A 232 9.18 -8.00 13.25
N GLY A 233 8.24 -7.06 13.41
CA GLY A 233 8.48 -5.64 13.22
C GLY A 233 7.77 -4.98 12.05
N PHE A 234 6.92 -5.68 11.31
CA PHE A 234 6.04 -5.05 10.32
C PHE A 234 5.01 -4.16 11.01
N ARG A 235 4.70 -3.03 10.39
CA ARG A 235 3.78 -2.02 10.96
C ARG A 235 2.68 -1.58 10.00
N CYS A 236 2.80 -1.83 8.71
CA CYS A 236 1.75 -1.59 7.72
C CYS A 236 1.24 -2.97 7.23
N LEU A 237 0.11 -3.41 7.74
CA LEU A 237 -0.31 -4.81 7.64
C LEU A 237 -1.65 -4.94 6.92
N CYS A 238 -1.69 -5.66 5.80
CA CYS A 238 -2.95 -6.12 5.21
C CYS A 238 -3.35 -7.47 5.80
N TYR A 239 -4.61 -7.58 6.21
CA TYR A 239 -5.24 -8.83 6.60
C TYR A 239 -6.10 -9.34 5.46
N LYS A 240 -5.61 -10.37 4.76
CA LYS A 240 -6.26 -11.02 3.62
C LYS A 240 -6.53 -10.08 2.44
N THR A 241 -7.17 -10.65 1.43
CA THR A 241 -7.78 -9.96 0.31
C THR A 241 -9.31 -9.97 0.47
N ASP A 242 -10.01 -9.12 -0.26
CA ASP A 242 -11.47 -9.10 -0.33
C ASP A 242 -12.05 -10.47 -0.73
N ILE A 243 -11.43 -11.13 -1.70
CA ILE A 243 -11.79 -12.50 -2.14
C ILE A 243 -11.67 -13.49 -0.99
N ALA A 244 -10.51 -13.51 -0.31
CA ALA A 244 -10.24 -14.48 0.75
C ALA A 244 -11.16 -14.26 1.96
N LEU A 245 -11.47 -13.00 2.31
CA LEU A 245 -12.40 -12.70 3.40
C LEU A 245 -13.79 -13.24 3.11
N LEU A 246 -14.33 -12.97 1.92
CA LEU A 246 -15.67 -13.44 1.55
C LEU A 246 -15.73 -14.96 1.46
N HIS A 247 -14.75 -15.56 0.78
CA HIS A 247 -14.67 -17.01 0.62
C HIS A 247 -14.58 -17.73 1.97
N ASP A 248 -13.66 -17.32 2.83
CA ASP A 248 -13.41 -18.02 4.09
C ASP A 248 -14.59 -17.86 5.06
N ALA A 249 -15.16 -16.65 5.18
CA ALA A 249 -16.33 -16.42 6.02
C ALA A 249 -17.53 -17.28 5.59
N LEU A 250 -17.80 -17.37 4.29
CA LEU A 250 -18.91 -18.17 3.77
C LEU A 250 -18.63 -19.67 3.96
N ARG A 251 -17.44 -20.15 3.61
CA ARG A 251 -17.04 -21.56 3.79
C ARG A 251 -17.18 -22.00 5.24
N ASP A 252 -16.66 -21.20 6.17
CA ASP A 252 -16.64 -21.55 7.59
C ASP A 252 -18.07 -21.60 8.16
N GLY A 253 -18.94 -20.62 7.80
CA GLY A 253 -20.34 -20.62 8.18
C GLY A 253 -21.11 -21.82 7.60
N LEU A 254 -20.93 -22.13 6.32
CA LEU A 254 -21.59 -23.28 5.69
C LEU A 254 -21.10 -24.62 6.27
N THR A 255 -19.83 -24.70 6.65
CA THR A 255 -19.29 -25.93 7.29
C THR A 255 -19.95 -26.17 8.65
N GLN A 256 -20.09 -25.14 9.47
CA GLN A 256 -20.76 -25.22 10.78
C GLN A 256 -22.24 -25.62 10.62
N LEU A 257 -22.98 -24.93 9.74
CA LEU A 257 -24.41 -25.24 9.51
C LEU A 257 -24.62 -26.68 9.03
N ARG A 258 -23.74 -27.24 8.22
CA ARG A 258 -23.84 -28.62 7.75
C ARG A 258 -23.48 -29.65 8.82
N ALA A 259 -22.55 -29.34 9.71
CA ALA A 259 -22.19 -30.21 10.83
C ALA A 259 -23.32 -30.32 11.84
N ASP A 260 -24.06 -29.24 12.13
CA ASP A 260 -25.18 -29.20 13.05
C ASP A 260 -26.43 -29.91 12.48
N SER A 261 -26.44 -30.23 11.18
CA SER A 261 -27.55 -30.90 10.49
C SER A 261 -27.34 -32.43 10.34
N SER A 262 -26.21 -32.95 10.82
CA SER A 262 -25.84 -34.40 10.78
C SER A 262 -26.01 -35.03 12.15
#